data_9382db2ae2ca079ebb4130baf7e13df4
#
_entry.id   9382db2ae2ca079ebb4130baf7e13df4
#
_cell.length_a   1.000
_cell.length_b   1.000
_cell.length_c   1.000
_cell.angle_alpha   90.00
_cell.angle_beta   90.00
_cell.angle_gamma   90.00
#
_symmetry.space_group_name_H-M   'P 1'
#
loop_
_entity.id
_entity.type
_entity.pdbx_description
1 polymer ?
#
loop_
_entity_poly.entity_id
_entity_poly.type
_entity_poly.pdbx_seq_one_letter_code
_entity_poly.pdbx_strand_id
1 'polypeptide(L)'
;AYTIQEFQENLDELLHQVDEDTVRQLKLKNRPASLREKIVDGKFRVDQGVIAGCSGGTYQNIVRAAQILDGRAIGSGEFWLSVYPTSQPVNLELTRRGYIASLMAAGASIRSCFCGPCFGAGDVPANGAFSIRHSTRNFPNREGSKPSDGQVSYVALMDARSIAATALNGGVLTGADELPAPPADPAEEPFAYDDTPYKARVYFGVGRPDPGQELVFGPNIADWPEQVALPENLLLTVC
;
A
#
# COMPACT_ATOMS: atom_id res chain seq x y z
N ALA A 1 -4.79 7.66 -17.47
CA ALA A 1 -4.27 6.32 -17.14
C ALA A 1 -3.61 5.76 -18.39
N TYR A 2 -2.50 5.06 -18.21
CA TYR A 2 -1.71 4.45 -19.28
C TYR A 2 -1.47 2.99 -18.95
N THR A 3 -1.37 2.14 -19.96
CA THR A 3 -0.72 0.84 -19.80
C THR A 3 0.78 1.04 -19.56
N ILE A 4 1.46 0.03 -19.02
CA ILE A 4 2.92 0.10 -18.84
C ILE A 4 3.61 0.27 -20.19
N GLN A 5 3.12 -0.42 -21.22
CA GLN A 5 3.64 -0.29 -22.59
C GLN A 5 3.50 1.14 -23.12
N GLU A 6 2.29 1.72 -23.08
CA GLU A 6 2.06 3.11 -23.51
C GLU A 6 2.93 4.10 -22.74
N PHE A 7 3.13 3.87 -21.44
CA PHE A 7 4.02 4.70 -20.63
C PHE A 7 5.46 4.56 -21.08
N GLN A 8 5.94 3.35 -21.36
CA GLN A 8 7.31 3.11 -21.85
C GLN A 8 7.57 3.70 -23.24
N GLU A 9 6.59 3.66 -24.14
CA GLU A 9 6.69 4.24 -25.48
C GLU A 9 6.73 5.78 -25.47
N ASN A 10 6.22 6.42 -24.39
CA ASN A 10 6.11 7.87 -24.27
C ASN A 10 6.84 8.42 -23.03
N LEU A 11 7.86 7.71 -22.53
CA LEU A 11 8.58 8.03 -21.29
C LEU A 11 9.00 9.49 -21.20
N ASP A 12 9.67 9.99 -22.21
CA ASP A 12 10.31 11.30 -22.20
C ASP A 12 9.29 12.43 -22.07
N GLU A 13 8.19 12.33 -22.83
CA GLU A 13 7.11 13.32 -22.79
C GLU A 13 6.34 13.27 -21.48
N LEU A 14 5.95 12.06 -21.05
CA LEU A 14 5.16 11.88 -19.84
C LEU A 14 5.93 12.27 -18.57
N LEU A 15 7.21 11.91 -18.48
CA LEU A 15 8.04 12.28 -17.34
C LEU A 15 8.31 13.79 -17.32
N HIS A 16 8.52 14.41 -18.49
CA HIS A 16 8.62 15.86 -18.57
C HIS A 16 7.35 16.56 -18.08
N GLN A 17 6.19 16.09 -18.51
CA GLN A 17 4.91 16.62 -18.05
C GLN A 17 4.75 16.50 -16.52
N VAL A 18 5.13 15.36 -15.93
CA VAL A 18 5.08 15.16 -14.49
C VAL A 18 6.04 16.11 -13.75
N ASP A 19 7.25 16.31 -14.26
CA ASP A 19 8.22 17.26 -13.70
C ASP A 19 7.69 18.69 -13.70
N GLU A 20 7.11 19.16 -14.81
CA GLU A 20 6.51 20.50 -14.92
C GLU A 20 5.29 20.65 -13.98
N ASP A 21 4.42 19.65 -13.96
CA ASP A 21 3.23 19.66 -13.09
C ASP A 21 3.62 19.67 -11.62
N THR A 22 4.68 18.96 -11.24
CA THR A 22 5.21 18.92 -9.87
C THR A 22 5.64 20.32 -9.41
N VAL A 23 6.45 20.99 -10.20
CA VAL A 23 6.91 22.37 -9.88
C VAL A 23 5.72 23.32 -9.76
N ARG A 24 4.77 23.22 -10.70
CA ARG A 24 3.60 24.08 -10.73
C ARG A 24 2.65 23.85 -9.55
N GLN A 25 2.31 22.59 -9.26
CA GLN A 25 1.33 22.23 -8.25
C GLN A 25 1.85 22.43 -6.82
N LEU A 26 3.12 22.06 -6.59
CA LEU A 26 3.74 22.18 -5.27
C LEU A 26 4.35 23.56 -5.02
N LYS A 27 4.34 24.47 -6.02
CA LYS A 27 4.91 25.83 -5.93
C LYS A 27 6.35 25.81 -5.41
N LEU A 28 7.15 24.88 -5.91
CA LEU A 28 8.51 24.67 -5.44
C LEU A 28 9.41 25.86 -5.81
N LYS A 29 10.23 26.30 -4.86
CA LYS A 29 11.25 27.33 -5.11
C LYS A 29 12.39 26.80 -5.96
N ASN A 30 12.78 25.54 -5.73
CA ASN A 30 13.82 24.86 -6.48
C ASN A 30 13.22 23.67 -7.20
N ARG A 31 13.67 23.44 -8.42
CA ARG A 31 13.25 22.29 -9.22
C ARG A 31 13.90 21.02 -8.64
N PRO A 32 13.15 19.94 -8.38
CA PRO A 32 13.73 18.65 -8.00
C PRO A 32 14.52 18.05 -9.17
N ALA A 33 15.29 17.00 -8.91
CA ALA A 33 15.90 16.19 -9.95
C ALA A 33 14.83 15.67 -10.91
N SER A 34 15.16 15.67 -12.20
CA SER A 34 14.21 15.23 -13.22
C SER A 34 13.95 13.72 -13.12
N LEU A 35 12.70 13.31 -13.27
CA LEU A 35 12.33 11.89 -13.38
C LEU A 35 12.99 11.19 -14.58
N ARG A 36 13.44 11.94 -15.58
CA ARG A 36 14.22 11.39 -16.72
C ARG A 36 15.53 10.76 -16.28
N GLU A 37 16.11 11.18 -15.14
CA GLU A 37 17.33 10.58 -14.59
C GLU A 37 17.11 9.13 -14.14
N LYS A 38 15.84 8.70 -13.99
CA LYS A 38 15.46 7.31 -13.69
C LYS A 38 15.36 6.42 -14.94
N ILE A 39 15.61 6.97 -16.13
CA ILE A 39 15.71 6.17 -17.35
C ILE A 39 17.12 5.59 -17.45
N VAL A 40 17.23 4.28 -17.34
CA VAL A 40 18.48 3.52 -17.46
C VAL A 40 18.32 2.50 -18.58
N ASP A 41 19.21 2.53 -19.54
CA ASP A 41 19.18 1.66 -20.74
C ASP A 41 17.82 1.70 -21.48
N GLY A 42 17.23 2.89 -21.57
CA GLY A 42 15.94 3.11 -22.23
C GLY A 42 14.72 2.63 -21.47
N LYS A 43 14.89 2.19 -20.21
CA LYS A 43 13.81 1.69 -19.35
C LYS A 43 13.67 2.54 -18.08
N PHE A 44 12.44 2.73 -17.64
CA PHE A 44 12.17 3.47 -16.42
C PHE A 44 12.40 2.59 -15.19
N ARG A 45 13.16 3.10 -14.23
CA ARG A 45 13.40 2.44 -12.93
C ARG A 45 12.63 3.14 -11.84
N VAL A 46 12.04 2.34 -10.96
CA VAL A 46 11.33 2.78 -9.77
C VAL A 46 12.08 2.34 -8.52
N ASP A 47 11.87 3.04 -7.43
CA ASP A 47 12.66 2.82 -6.20
C ASP A 47 11.91 1.94 -5.19
N GLN A 48 10.57 1.95 -5.25
CA GLN A 48 9.76 1.30 -4.24
C GLN A 48 8.49 0.69 -4.83
N GLY A 49 8.17 -0.53 -4.40
CA GLY A 49 6.87 -1.18 -4.60
C GLY A 49 6.13 -1.37 -3.29
N VAL A 50 4.82 -1.07 -3.26
CA VAL A 50 3.98 -1.25 -2.08
C VAL A 50 2.67 -1.91 -2.45
N ILE A 51 2.39 -3.06 -1.83
CA ILE A 51 1.09 -3.75 -1.94
C ILE A 51 0.39 -3.58 -0.59
N ALA A 52 -0.65 -2.74 -0.53
CA ALA A 52 -1.21 -2.33 0.75
C ALA A 52 -2.68 -1.92 0.68
N GLY A 53 -3.26 -1.72 1.84
CA GLY A 53 -4.61 -1.20 2.01
C GLY A 53 -5.71 -2.22 1.72
N CYS A 54 -6.95 -1.74 1.77
CA CYS A 54 -8.12 -2.59 1.55
C CYS A 54 -8.30 -3.02 0.08
N SER A 55 -7.61 -2.40 -0.86
CA SER A 55 -7.60 -2.80 -2.28
C SER A 55 -6.39 -3.69 -2.62
N GLY A 56 -5.17 -3.27 -2.29
CA GLY A 56 -3.95 -3.99 -2.65
C GLY A 56 -3.64 -5.18 -1.75
N GLY A 57 -3.85 -5.04 -0.44
CA GLY A 57 -3.51 -6.06 0.56
C GLY A 57 -4.49 -7.23 0.67
N THR A 58 -5.37 -7.43 -0.31
CA THR A 58 -6.31 -8.57 -0.31
C THR A 58 -5.57 -9.91 -0.48
N TYR A 59 -6.20 -10.99 -0.04
CA TYR A 59 -5.65 -12.33 -0.14
C TYR A 59 -5.19 -12.65 -1.57
N GLN A 60 -6.08 -12.48 -2.55
CA GLN A 60 -5.80 -12.80 -3.96
C GLN A 60 -4.63 -12.00 -4.54
N ASN A 61 -4.55 -10.71 -4.23
CA ASN A 61 -3.48 -9.86 -4.73
C ASN A 61 -2.11 -10.29 -4.18
N ILE A 62 -2.06 -10.63 -2.88
CA ILE A 62 -0.81 -11.07 -2.26
C ILE A 62 -0.41 -12.47 -2.74
N VAL A 63 -1.37 -13.38 -2.91
CA VAL A 63 -1.11 -14.71 -3.50
C VAL A 63 -0.52 -14.58 -4.90
N ARG A 64 -1.09 -13.75 -5.75
CA ARG A 64 -0.58 -13.50 -7.11
C ARG A 64 0.85 -12.94 -7.12
N ALA A 65 1.12 -11.99 -6.23
CA ALA A 65 2.48 -11.46 -6.08
C ALA A 65 3.47 -12.54 -5.58
N ALA A 66 3.05 -13.35 -4.59
CA ALA A 66 3.86 -14.45 -4.08
C ALA A 66 4.17 -15.50 -5.14
N GLN A 67 3.19 -15.87 -5.97
CA GLN A 67 3.38 -16.82 -7.07
C GLN A 67 4.38 -16.32 -8.12
N ILE A 68 4.39 -15.03 -8.41
CA ILE A 68 5.37 -14.43 -9.33
C ILE A 68 6.78 -14.50 -8.75
N LEU A 69 6.92 -14.30 -7.44
CA LEU A 69 8.21 -14.21 -6.76
C LEU A 69 8.69 -15.56 -6.19
N ASP A 70 7.89 -16.62 -6.29
CA ASP A 70 8.20 -17.91 -5.70
C ASP A 70 9.51 -18.50 -6.27
N GLY A 71 10.40 -18.89 -5.36
CA GLY A 71 11.73 -19.42 -5.71
C GLY A 71 12.67 -18.40 -6.39
N ARG A 72 12.33 -17.11 -6.39
CA ARG A 72 13.09 -16.03 -7.03
C ARG A 72 13.51 -14.98 -5.99
N ALA A 73 14.38 -14.07 -6.37
CA ALA A 73 14.81 -12.97 -5.52
C ALA A 73 14.61 -11.62 -6.22
N ILE A 74 14.22 -10.59 -5.46
CA ILE A 74 14.12 -9.22 -5.97
C ILE A 74 15.50 -8.56 -6.12
N GLY A 75 16.57 -9.28 -5.81
CA GLY A 75 17.95 -8.83 -5.94
C GLY A 75 18.43 -8.00 -4.75
N SER A 76 19.68 -7.57 -4.84
CA SER A 76 20.35 -6.74 -3.83
C SER A 76 20.41 -5.26 -4.23
N GLY A 77 19.56 -4.84 -5.18
CA GLY A 77 19.49 -3.46 -5.65
C GLY A 77 18.81 -2.52 -4.66
N GLU A 78 18.63 -1.29 -5.09
CA GLU A 78 18.01 -0.25 -4.28
C GLU A 78 16.49 -0.35 -4.22
N PHE A 79 15.87 -1.24 -5.02
CA PHE A 79 14.43 -1.42 -5.04
C PHE A 79 13.93 -2.11 -3.76
N TRP A 80 12.88 -1.55 -3.19
CA TRP A 80 12.27 -2.03 -1.95
C TRP A 80 10.82 -2.46 -2.17
N LEU A 81 10.46 -3.66 -1.76
CA LEU A 81 9.08 -4.16 -1.80
C LEU A 81 8.51 -4.33 -0.38
N SER A 82 7.41 -3.64 -0.09
CA SER A 82 6.64 -3.82 1.14
C SER A 82 5.25 -4.38 0.87
N VAL A 83 4.84 -5.35 1.69
CA VAL A 83 3.54 -6.02 1.59
C VAL A 83 2.79 -5.92 2.91
N TYR A 84 1.59 -5.35 2.87
CA TYR A 84 0.69 -5.15 4.00
C TYR A 84 -0.59 -5.96 3.79
N PRO A 85 -0.79 -7.10 4.45
CA PRO A 85 -2.07 -7.80 4.42
C PRO A 85 -3.19 -6.91 4.94
N THR A 86 -4.38 -6.99 4.32
CA THR A 86 -5.49 -6.09 4.66
C THR A 86 -6.09 -6.33 6.05
N SER A 87 -5.94 -7.55 6.59
CA SER A 87 -6.50 -7.94 7.88
C SER A 87 -5.74 -9.10 8.51
N GLN A 88 -5.93 -9.29 9.82
CA GLN A 88 -5.32 -10.42 10.54
C GLN A 88 -5.76 -11.79 10.00
N PRO A 89 -7.05 -12.04 9.68
CA PRO A 89 -7.46 -13.29 9.02
C PRO A 89 -6.74 -13.54 7.69
N VAL A 90 -6.59 -12.50 6.86
CA VAL A 90 -5.84 -12.61 5.60
C VAL A 90 -4.37 -12.94 5.87
N ASN A 91 -3.74 -12.25 6.81
CA ASN A 91 -2.34 -12.51 7.17
C ASN A 91 -2.13 -13.94 7.70
N LEU A 92 -3.06 -14.41 8.54
CA LEU A 92 -3.01 -15.77 9.09
C LEU A 92 -3.10 -16.83 7.99
N GLU A 93 -4.04 -16.69 7.07
CA GLU A 93 -4.23 -17.63 5.97
C GLU A 93 -3.03 -17.63 5.00
N LEU A 94 -2.52 -16.46 4.63
CA LEU A 94 -1.30 -16.33 3.84
C LEU A 94 -0.08 -17.01 4.52
N THR A 95 0.00 -16.89 5.85
CA THR A 95 1.07 -17.50 6.64
C THR A 95 0.92 -19.03 6.66
N ARG A 96 -0.27 -19.55 6.91
CA ARG A 96 -0.56 -21.00 6.92
C ARG A 96 -0.24 -21.67 5.60
N ARG A 97 -0.49 -20.99 4.50
CA ARG A 97 -0.23 -21.49 3.14
C ARG A 97 1.20 -21.23 2.65
N GLY A 98 2.05 -20.62 3.45
CA GLY A 98 3.45 -20.39 3.14
C GLY A 98 3.74 -19.18 2.24
N TYR A 99 2.73 -18.43 1.77
CA TYR A 99 2.92 -17.27 0.90
C TYR A 99 3.74 -16.14 1.57
N ILE A 100 3.55 -15.93 2.87
CA ILE A 100 4.37 -14.98 3.63
C ILE A 100 5.84 -15.41 3.65
N ALA A 101 6.12 -16.70 3.85
CA ALA A 101 7.48 -17.22 3.85
C ALA A 101 8.13 -17.10 2.47
N SER A 102 7.39 -17.41 1.38
CA SER A 102 7.85 -17.26 0.01
C SER A 102 8.22 -15.80 -0.31
N LEU A 103 7.35 -14.84 0.02
CA LEU A 103 7.62 -13.42 -0.17
C LEU A 103 8.85 -12.93 0.62
N MET A 104 9.01 -13.37 1.86
CA MET A 104 10.18 -13.03 2.68
C MET A 104 11.46 -13.63 2.09
N ALA A 105 11.40 -14.87 1.61
CA ALA A 105 12.54 -15.52 0.95
C ALA A 105 12.94 -14.81 -0.34
N ALA A 106 11.97 -14.21 -1.06
CA ALA A 106 12.24 -13.38 -2.22
C ALA A 106 12.86 -12.01 -1.88
N GLY A 107 12.84 -11.59 -0.62
CA GLY A 107 13.38 -10.31 -0.15
C GLY A 107 12.32 -9.23 0.12
N ALA A 108 11.03 -9.54 0.05
CA ALA A 108 9.98 -8.59 0.40
C ALA A 108 9.88 -8.36 1.91
N SER A 109 9.57 -7.14 2.32
CA SER A 109 9.27 -6.80 3.71
C SER A 109 7.81 -6.98 4.01
N ILE A 110 7.48 -7.93 4.89
CA ILE A 110 6.11 -8.13 5.35
C ILE A 110 5.84 -7.21 6.52
N ARG A 111 4.77 -6.45 6.43
CA ARG A 111 4.34 -5.49 7.43
C ARG A 111 3.10 -5.96 8.16
N SER A 112 2.83 -5.37 9.31
CA SER A 112 1.57 -5.58 10.03
C SER A 112 0.37 -5.08 9.22
N CYS A 113 -0.83 -5.59 9.53
CA CYS A 113 -2.09 -5.13 8.93
C CYS A 113 -2.36 -3.68 9.37
N PHE A 114 -1.95 -2.73 8.54
CA PHE A 114 -2.02 -1.31 8.84
C PHE A 114 -2.20 -0.48 7.57
N CYS A 115 -3.01 0.56 7.63
CA CYS A 115 -3.28 1.45 6.50
C CYS A 115 -2.19 2.50 6.25
N GLY A 116 -1.03 2.40 6.90
CA GLY A 116 0.04 3.39 6.88
C GLY A 116 0.38 3.97 5.52
N PRO A 117 0.70 3.16 4.50
CA PRO A 117 1.04 3.66 3.17
C PRO A 117 -0.09 4.46 2.50
N CYS A 118 -1.35 4.21 2.86
CA CYS A 118 -2.50 4.90 2.27
C CYS A 118 -2.71 6.33 2.80
N PHE A 119 -2.00 6.72 3.87
CA PHE A 119 -2.11 8.06 4.45
C PHE A 119 -0.76 8.65 4.92
N GLY A 120 0.35 8.12 4.42
CA GLY A 120 1.67 8.67 4.69
C GLY A 120 2.29 8.36 6.06
N ALA A 121 1.83 7.30 6.73
CA ALA A 121 2.37 6.85 8.01
C ALA A 121 3.18 5.54 7.93
N GLY A 122 3.63 5.17 6.76
CA GLY A 122 4.47 4.00 6.54
C GLY A 122 4.94 3.93 5.10
N ASP A 123 6.15 3.42 4.90
CA ASP A 123 6.80 3.32 3.59
C ASP A 123 6.72 4.62 2.78
N VAL A 124 7.00 5.75 3.46
CA VAL A 124 7.15 7.04 2.81
C VAL A 124 8.34 6.96 1.86
N PRO A 125 8.18 7.29 0.56
CA PRO A 125 9.29 7.25 -0.37
C PRO A 125 10.38 8.25 0.02
N ALA A 126 11.63 7.94 -0.30
CA ALA A 126 12.71 8.88 -0.17
C ALA A 126 12.49 10.14 -1.02
N ASN A 127 13.19 11.22 -0.73
CA ASN A 127 13.12 12.43 -1.53
C ASN A 127 13.61 12.15 -2.96
N GLY A 128 12.82 12.53 -3.95
CA GLY A 128 13.07 12.23 -5.37
C GLY A 128 12.71 10.80 -5.80
N ALA A 129 12.27 9.93 -4.89
CA ALA A 129 11.94 8.56 -5.22
C ALA A 129 10.59 8.43 -5.94
N PHE A 130 10.51 7.41 -6.80
CA PHE A 130 9.28 7.01 -7.47
C PHE A 130 8.78 5.68 -6.89
N SER A 131 7.56 5.69 -6.35
CA SER A 131 6.91 4.52 -5.74
C SER A 131 5.75 4.04 -6.59
N ILE A 132 5.70 2.74 -6.86
CA ILE A 132 4.53 2.09 -7.47
C ILE A 132 3.71 1.39 -6.40
N ARG A 133 2.40 1.62 -6.38
CA ARG A 133 1.55 1.16 -5.28
C ARG A 133 0.25 0.53 -5.75
N HIS A 134 -0.08 -0.61 -5.18
CA HIS A 134 -1.46 -1.08 -5.14
C HIS A 134 -2.06 -0.65 -3.80
N SER A 135 -2.67 0.52 -3.79
CA SER A 135 -3.31 1.09 -2.61
C SER A 135 -4.61 1.79 -3.02
N THR A 136 -5.43 2.19 -2.04
CA THR A 136 -6.77 2.69 -2.31
C THR A 136 -6.79 4.11 -2.84
N ARG A 137 -5.75 4.93 -2.58
CA ARG A 137 -5.77 6.37 -2.83
C ARG A 137 -4.43 6.88 -3.32
N ASN A 138 -4.51 7.82 -4.25
CA ASN A 138 -3.36 8.56 -4.76
C ASN A 138 -3.72 10.05 -4.87
N PHE A 139 -3.58 10.78 -3.79
CA PHE A 139 -3.69 12.24 -3.75
C PHE A 139 -2.29 12.85 -3.59
N PRO A 140 -2.06 14.08 -4.03
CA PRO A 140 -0.79 14.77 -3.83
C PRO A 140 -0.37 14.71 -2.35
N ASN A 141 0.88 14.33 -2.11
CA ASN A 141 1.53 14.19 -0.80
C ASN A 141 0.87 13.18 0.16
N ARG A 142 -0.06 12.36 -0.34
CA ARG A 142 -0.73 11.32 0.46
C ARG A 142 0.23 10.21 0.88
N GLU A 143 1.32 10.03 0.15
CA GLU A 143 2.40 9.08 0.43
C GLU A 143 3.25 9.50 1.64
N GLY A 144 3.14 10.74 2.11
CA GLY A 144 3.79 11.26 3.31
C GLY A 144 4.91 12.26 3.08
N SER A 145 5.24 12.62 1.83
CA SER A 145 6.20 13.70 1.56
C SER A 145 5.66 15.05 2.06
N LYS A 146 6.59 15.93 2.45
CA LYS A 146 6.30 17.27 2.97
C LYS A 146 6.96 18.32 2.09
N PRO A 147 6.29 18.82 1.06
CA PRO A 147 6.84 19.84 0.15
C PRO A 147 7.26 21.14 0.86
N SER A 148 6.58 21.51 1.96
CA SER A 148 7.00 22.63 2.80
C SER A 148 8.43 22.49 3.32
N ASP A 149 8.88 21.25 3.54
CA ASP A 149 10.20 20.89 4.04
C ASP A 149 11.17 20.54 2.89
N GLY A 150 10.78 20.83 1.63
CA GLY A 150 11.56 20.53 0.43
C GLY A 150 11.54 19.07 -0.01
N GLN A 151 10.63 18.26 0.53
CA GLN A 151 10.49 16.86 0.14
C GLN A 151 9.55 16.72 -1.05
N VAL A 152 9.97 15.97 -2.04
CA VAL A 152 9.16 15.59 -3.21
C VAL A 152 9.34 14.11 -3.45
N SER A 153 8.24 13.38 -3.61
CA SER A 153 8.24 12.00 -4.07
C SER A 153 7.09 11.76 -5.04
N TYR A 154 7.17 10.68 -5.78
CA TYR A 154 6.23 10.38 -6.85
C TYR A 154 5.56 9.04 -6.60
N VAL A 155 4.27 8.95 -6.92
CA VAL A 155 3.50 7.72 -6.75
C VAL A 155 2.65 7.45 -7.99
N ALA A 156 2.75 6.23 -8.51
CA ALA A 156 1.81 5.69 -9.48
C ALA A 156 1.03 4.52 -8.88
N LEU A 157 -0.28 4.46 -9.14
CA LEU A 157 -1.09 3.28 -8.78
C LEU A 157 -0.91 2.21 -9.85
N MET A 158 -0.74 0.96 -9.38
CA MET A 158 -0.48 -0.19 -10.23
C MET A 158 -1.04 -1.46 -9.57
N ASP A 159 -1.30 -2.50 -10.34
CA ASP A 159 -1.73 -3.79 -9.80
C ASP A 159 -0.59 -4.56 -9.11
N ALA A 160 -0.94 -5.46 -8.19
CA ALA A 160 0.04 -6.19 -7.38
C ALA A 160 0.94 -7.12 -8.19
N ARG A 161 0.46 -7.65 -9.32
CA ARG A 161 1.25 -8.55 -10.18
C ARG A 161 2.33 -7.78 -10.92
N SER A 162 1.99 -6.61 -11.47
CA SER A 162 2.97 -5.74 -12.13
C SER A 162 3.99 -5.16 -11.14
N ILE A 163 3.57 -4.90 -9.88
CA ILE A 163 4.52 -4.55 -8.82
C ILE A 163 5.49 -5.71 -8.54
N ALA A 164 5.00 -6.94 -8.47
CA ALA A 164 5.85 -8.12 -8.27
C ALA A 164 6.76 -8.38 -9.48
N ALA A 165 6.28 -8.18 -10.71
CA ALA A 165 7.08 -8.28 -11.93
C ALA A 165 8.22 -7.23 -11.94
N THR A 166 7.91 -6.00 -11.57
CA THR A 166 8.89 -4.93 -11.43
C THR A 166 9.92 -5.25 -10.33
N ALA A 167 9.47 -5.80 -9.21
CA ALA A 167 10.36 -6.26 -8.13
C ALA A 167 11.33 -7.36 -8.62
N LEU A 168 10.81 -8.33 -9.37
CA LEU A 168 11.62 -9.41 -9.95
C LEU A 168 12.71 -8.88 -10.89
N ASN A 169 12.46 -7.77 -11.57
CA ASN A 169 13.41 -7.09 -12.45
C ASN A 169 14.22 -5.99 -11.73
N GLY A 170 14.35 -6.06 -10.40
CA GLY A 170 15.20 -5.16 -9.63
C GLY A 170 14.79 -3.68 -9.71
N GLY A 171 13.50 -3.40 -9.85
CA GLY A 171 12.95 -2.05 -9.96
C GLY A 171 12.80 -1.52 -11.40
N VAL A 172 13.15 -2.29 -12.43
CA VAL A 172 12.82 -1.94 -13.80
C VAL A 172 11.32 -2.13 -14.01
N LEU A 173 10.63 -1.05 -14.35
CA LEU A 173 9.17 -1.07 -14.53
C LEU A 173 8.77 -2.11 -15.57
N THR A 174 7.98 -3.10 -15.14
CA THR A 174 7.63 -4.28 -15.93
C THR A 174 6.17 -4.65 -15.72
N GLY A 175 5.45 -4.89 -16.79
CA GLY A 175 4.09 -5.43 -16.76
C GLY A 175 4.06 -6.90 -16.38
N ALA A 176 3.00 -7.33 -15.70
CA ALA A 176 2.82 -8.75 -15.40
C ALA A 176 2.62 -9.61 -16.66
N ASP A 177 2.13 -9.01 -17.72
CA ASP A 177 1.94 -9.61 -19.05
C ASP A 177 3.26 -9.81 -19.83
N GLU A 178 4.33 -9.14 -19.42
CA GLU A 178 5.67 -9.34 -19.97
C GLU A 178 6.36 -10.60 -19.41
N LEU A 179 5.79 -11.24 -18.40
CA LEU A 179 6.38 -12.43 -17.79
C LEU A 179 6.13 -13.67 -18.66
N PRO A 180 7.11 -14.59 -18.76
CA PRO A 180 7.03 -15.78 -19.62
C PRO A 180 5.89 -16.75 -19.30
N ALA A 181 5.44 -16.77 -18.06
CA ALA A 181 4.32 -17.60 -17.60
C ALA A 181 3.54 -16.82 -16.54
N PRO A 182 2.34 -16.34 -16.85
CA PRO A 182 1.50 -15.74 -15.82
C PRO A 182 1.17 -16.79 -14.74
N PRO A 183 1.13 -16.38 -13.47
CA PRO A 183 0.75 -17.30 -12.40
C PRO A 183 -0.68 -17.81 -12.61
N ALA A 184 -0.94 -19.03 -12.16
CA ALA A 184 -2.28 -19.62 -12.15
C ALA A 184 -3.29 -18.66 -11.48
N ASP A 185 -4.53 -18.69 -11.91
CA ASP A 185 -5.57 -17.87 -11.29
C ASP A 185 -5.81 -18.36 -9.86
N PRO A 186 -5.60 -17.50 -8.83
CA PRO A 186 -5.85 -17.86 -7.45
C PRO A 186 -7.33 -18.14 -7.13
N ALA A 187 -8.23 -18.04 -8.10
CA ALA A 187 -9.62 -18.48 -7.94
C ALA A 187 -9.72 -19.99 -7.57
N GLU A 188 -8.71 -20.78 -7.90
CA GLU A 188 -8.61 -22.18 -7.48
C GLU A 188 -8.25 -22.34 -5.98
N GLU A 189 -7.75 -21.26 -5.35
CA GLU A 189 -7.40 -21.23 -3.93
C GLU A 189 -8.23 -20.18 -3.17
N PRO A 190 -9.50 -20.45 -2.88
CA PRO A 190 -10.36 -19.47 -2.23
C PRO A 190 -9.85 -19.13 -0.82
N PHE A 191 -10.01 -17.86 -0.45
CA PHE A 191 -9.71 -17.38 0.89
C PHE A 191 -10.62 -18.07 1.91
N ALA A 192 -10.03 -18.74 2.90
CA ALA A 192 -10.75 -19.28 4.06
C ALA A 192 -10.72 -18.26 5.20
N TYR A 193 -11.87 -17.67 5.51
CA TYR A 193 -11.98 -16.72 6.60
C TYR A 193 -11.91 -17.42 7.95
N ASP A 194 -10.99 -16.96 8.81
CA ASP A 194 -10.82 -17.43 10.20
C ASP A 194 -10.78 -16.21 11.14
N ASP A 195 -11.77 -16.07 11.99
CA ASP A 195 -11.90 -14.95 12.93
C ASP A 195 -11.14 -15.16 14.25
N THR A 196 -10.43 -16.29 14.39
CA THR A 196 -9.63 -16.63 15.58
C THR A 196 -8.72 -15.47 16.04
N PRO A 197 -8.00 -14.75 15.16
CA PRO A 197 -7.17 -13.61 15.60
C PRO A 197 -7.95 -12.52 16.32
N TYR A 198 -9.17 -12.26 15.91
CA TYR A 198 -10.03 -11.25 16.55
C TYR A 198 -10.55 -11.75 17.89
N LYS A 199 -11.06 -12.97 17.94
CA LYS A 199 -11.53 -13.59 19.19
C LYS A 199 -10.44 -13.70 20.24
N ALA A 200 -9.20 -13.95 19.83
CA ALA A 200 -8.06 -14.07 20.74
C ALA A 200 -7.57 -12.72 21.31
N ARG A 201 -7.81 -11.60 20.63
CA ARG A 201 -7.19 -10.31 20.99
C ARG A 201 -8.13 -9.23 21.47
N VAL A 202 -9.35 -9.22 21.00
CA VAL A 202 -10.15 -7.98 21.03
C VAL A 202 -11.31 -8.04 22.01
N TYR A 203 -11.99 -9.19 22.18
CA TYR A 203 -13.19 -9.21 22.98
C TYR A 203 -13.57 -10.60 23.48
N PHE A 204 -13.49 -10.79 24.78
CA PHE A 204 -13.88 -12.05 25.41
C PHE A 204 -15.40 -12.18 25.63
N GLY A 205 -16.15 -11.13 25.43
CA GLY A 205 -17.58 -11.04 25.70
C GLY A 205 -18.50 -11.31 24.51
N VAL A 206 -17.99 -11.76 23.36
CA VAL A 206 -18.84 -12.06 22.19
C VAL A 206 -19.87 -13.12 22.52
N GLY A 207 -21.16 -12.80 22.41
CA GLY A 207 -22.26 -13.67 22.77
C GLY A 207 -22.48 -13.83 24.29
N ARG A 208 -21.81 -13.05 25.12
CA ARG A 208 -21.94 -13.01 26.57
C ARG A 208 -22.08 -11.57 27.06
N PRO A 209 -23.22 -10.90 26.77
CA PRO A 209 -23.43 -9.53 27.20
C PRO A 209 -23.41 -9.42 28.72
N ASP A 210 -22.66 -8.52 29.26
CA ASP A 210 -22.64 -8.18 30.68
C ASP A 210 -23.01 -6.69 30.83
N PRO A 211 -24.29 -6.40 31.08
CA PRO A 211 -24.74 -5.01 31.21
C PRO A 211 -24.23 -4.35 32.51
N GLY A 212 -23.67 -5.12 33.43
CA GLY A 212 -23.04 -4.62 34.67
C GLY A 212 -21.54 -4.33 34.52
N GLN A 213 -20.95 -4.58 33.32
CA GLN A 213 -19.54 -4.33 33.10
C GLN A 213 -19.24 -2.84 33.17
N GLU A 214 -18.38 -2.47 34.09
CA GLU A 214 -17.90 -1.09 34.20
C GLU A 214 -17.00 -0.73 33.00
N LEU A 215 -17.20 0.45 32.44
CA LEU A 215 -16.36 0.97 31.37
C LEU A 215 -15.04 1.48 31.94
N VAL A 216 -13.95 0.89 31.48
CA VAL A 216 -12.59 1.34 31.83
C VAL A 216 -12.01 2.09 30.64
N PHE A 217 -11.70 3.34 30.83
CA PHE A 217 -11.06 4.17 29.80
C PHE A 217 -9.57 3.88 29.71
N GLY A 218 -9.03 3.99 28.50
CA GLY A 218 -7.58 3.97 28.30
C GLY A 218 -6.89 5.18 28.97
N PRO A 219 -5.57 5.10 29.20
CA PRO A 219 -4.85 6.09 30.02
C PRO A 219 -4.85 7.53 29.46
N ASN A 220 -5.20 7.70 28.19
CA ASN A 220 -5.23 9.01 27.51
C ASN A 220 -6.65 9.44 27.13
N ILE A 221 -7.67 8.77 27.64
CA ILE A 221 -9.07 9.07 27.35
C ILE A 221 -9.68 9.70 28.61
N ALA A 222 -10.17 10.94 28.47
CA ALA A 222 -10.89 11.61 29.55
C ALA A 222 -12.25 10.94 29.79
N ASP A 223 -12.79 11.14 30.99
CA ASP A 223 -14.14 10.73 31.30
C ASP A 223 -15.15 11.32 30.31
N TRP A 224 -16.24 10.60 30.11
CA TRP A 224 -17.35 11.12 29.31
C TRP A 224 -17.82 12.45 29.89
N PRO A 225 -18.03 13.48 29.07
CA PRO A 225 -18.67 14.69 29.55
C PRO A 225 -20.09 14.35 30.03
N GLU A 226 -20.52 15.00 31.11
CA GLU A 226 -21.91 14.88 31.54
C GLU A 226 -22.86 15.18 30.38
N GLN A 227 -23.68 14.22 30.02
CA GLN A 227 -24.68 14.43 28.99
C GLN A 227 -25.86 15.22 29.59
N VAL A 228 -26.07 16.39 29.05
CA VAL A 228 -27.28 17.15 29.37
C VAL A 228 -28.48 16.41 28.79
N ALA A 229 -29.51 16.18 29.61
CA ALA A 229 -30.74 15.56 29.14
C ALA A 229 -31.32 16.37 27.97
N LEU A 230 -31.58 15.69 26.85
CA LEU A 230 -32.19 16.35 25.70
C LEU A 230 -33.64 16.74 26.05
N PRO A 231 -34.08 17.92 25.71
CA PRO A 231 -35.48 18.32 25.91
C PRO A 231 -36.41 17.43 25.03
N GLU A 232 -37.62 17.19 25.47
CA GLU A 232 -38.61 16.39 24.75
C GLU A 232 -38.86 16.85 23.29
N ASN A 233 -38.65 18.13 23.02
CA ASN A 233 -38.78 18.73 21.71
C ASN A 233 -37.44 19.35 21.29
N LEU A 234 -36.61 18.57 20.59
CA LEU A 234 -35.36 19.09 19.99
C LEU A 234 -35.58 19.39 18.51
N LEU A 235 -35.46 20.65 18.12
CA LEU A 235 -35.38 21.01 16.71
C LEU A 235 -33.93 20.91 16.25
N LEU A 236 -33.61 19.88 15.48
CA LEU A 236 -32.30 19.75 14.81
C LEU A 236 -32.31 20.59 13.53
N THR A 237 -31.53 21.65 13.51
CA THR A 237 -31.25 22.38 12.28
C THR A 237 -30.05 21.73 11.61
N VAL A 238 -30.28 21.15 10.46
CA VAL A 238 -29.19 20.62 9.60
C VAL A 238 -28.67 21.80 8.77
N CYS A 239 -27.43 22.19 8.99
CA CYS A 239 -26.71 23.17 8.18
C CYS A 239 -25.94 22.53 7.06
#